data_ca44fe60914ca7c35dd751f67edd3cfb
#
_entry.id   ca44fe60914ca7c35dd751f67edd3cfb
#
_cell.length_a   1.000
_cell.length_b   1.000
_cell.length_c   1.000
_cell.angle_alpha   90.00
_cell.angle_beta   90.00
_cell.angle_gamma   90.00
#
_symmetry.space_group_name_H-M   'P 1'
#
loop_
_entity.id
_entity.type
_entity.pdbx_description
1 polymer ?
#
loop_
_entity_poly.entity_id
_entity_poly.type
_entity_poly.pdbx_seq_one_letter_code
_entity_poly.pdbx_strand_id
1 'polypeptide(L)'
;RLMKILDANYETPDIDKEVDQMDHLSDFQKVLLKALLKRHELLFDGTLGEWKGDPIDIKLKEGATPYYRPPMKVPHIHEATFKKDLDRLVSIGVLTKKNTSEWGAPSFIVPKKDGTVRFVTDFRKLNSMIKRNPYPIPHIRDMLLKVSNFQYATSLDLVMGFYNITLSEDSKEICTITTPWGKYSYNQLPMGV
;
A
#
# COMPACT_ATOMS: atom_id res chain seq x y z
N ARG A 1 10.78 -8.83 -12.01
CA ARG A 1 10.13 -9.39 -10.80
C ARG A 1 9.52 -8.32 -9.91
N LEU A 2 10.24 -7.25 -9.56
CA LEU A 2 9.70 -6.12 -8.76
C LEU A 2 8.48 -5.42 -9.38
N MET A 3 8.36 -5.39 -10.70
CA MET A 3 7.20 -4.78 -11.39
C MET A 3 5.90 -5.57 -11.24
N LYS A 4 5.95 -6.90 -11.09
CA LYS A 4 4.75 -7.74 -10.86
C LYS A 4 4.20 -7.61 -9.44
N ILE A 5 5.04 -7.29 -8.46
CA ILE A 5 4.66 -7.13 -7.06
C ILE A 5 3.78 -5.88 -6.84
N LEU A 6 3.91 -4.86 -7.70
CA LEU A 6 3.10 -3.64 -7.61
C LEU A 6 1.70 -3.78 -8.21
N ASP A 7 1.45 -4.84 -8.95
CA ASP A 7 0.14 -5.20 -9.50
C ASP A 7 -0.38 -6.42 -8.73
N ALA A 8 -0.72 -6.19 -7.47
CA ALA A 8 -1.32 -7.22 -6.65
C ALA A 8 -2.61 -7.71 -7.31
N ASN A 9 -2.61 -8.96 -7.74
CA ASN A 9 -3.81 -9.65 -8.09
C ASN A 9 -4.50 -10.05 -6.78
N TYR A 10 -5.70 -9.52 -6.54
CA TYR A 10 -6.52 -9.84 -5.37
C TYR A 10 -7.33 -11.11 -5.55
N GLU A 11 -7.01 -11.94 -6.54
CA GLU A 11 -7.61 -13.25 -6.70
C GLU A 11 -7.09 -14.17 -5.61
N THR A 12 -8.00 -14.88 -4.97
CA THR A 12 -7.66 -15.93 -4.01
C THR A 12 -6.88 -17.02 -4.75
N PRO A 13 -5.62 -17.30 -4.40
CA PRO A 13 -4.82 -18.32 -5.08
C PRO A 13 -5.36 -19.72 -4.75
N ASP A 14 -5.31 -20.60 -5.72
CA ASP A 14 -5.49 -22.03 -5.48
C ASP A 14 -4.18 -22.60 -4.88
N ILE A 15 -4.18 -22.74 -3.55
CA ILE A 15 -3.00 -23.19 -2.79
C ILE A 15 -2.49 -24.54 -3.29
N ASP A 16 -3.39 -25.46 -3.63
CA ASP A 16 -3.00 -26.79 -4.08
C ASP A 16 -2.25 -26.70 -5.42
N LYS A 17 -2.79 -25.95 -6.36
CA LYS A 17 -2.20 -25.72 -7.67
C LYS A 17 -0.85 -25.01 -7.59
N GLU A 18 -0.77 -23.97 -6.78
CA GLU A 18 0.48 -23.21 -6.62
C GLU A 18 1.60 -24.06 -6.02
N VAL A 19 1.28 -24.87 -5.00
CA VAL A 19 2.28 -25.76 -4.37
C VAL A 19 2.67 -26.91 -5.29
N ASP A 20 1.74 -27.45 -6.09
CA ASP A 20 2.05 -28.56 -7.03
C ASP A 20 3.06 -28.14 -8.13
N GLN A 21 3.08 -26.85 -8.49
CA GLN A 21 4.03 -26.27 -9.45
C GLN A 21 5.45 -26.04 -8.88
N MET A 22 5.67 -26.30 -7.60
CA MET A 22 6.96 -26.12 -6.95
C MET A 22 7.85 -27.34 -7.13
N ASP A 23 8.53 -27.44 -8.26
CA ASP A 23 9.34 -28.62 -8.64
C ASP A 23 10.56 -28.88 -7.74
N HIS A 24 10.98 -27.90 -6.97
CA HIS A 24 12.10 -28.01 -6.02
C HIS A 24 11.74 -28.69 -4.70
N LEU A 25 10.45 -28.98 -4.45
CA LEU A 25 9.97 -29.64 -3.24
C LEU A 25 9.64 -31.12 -3.52
N SER A 26 9.99 -32.00 -2.58
CA SER A 26 9.51 -33.37 -2.58
C SER A 26 8.03 -33.46 -2.30
N ASP A 27 7.37 -34.57 -2.67
CA ASP A 27 5.94 -34.79 -2.44
C ASP A 27 5.58 -34.66 -0.96
N PHE A 28 6.41 -35.17 -0.06
CA PHE A 28 6.22 -35.02 1.37
C PHE A 28 6.28 -33.55 1.82
N GLN A 29 7.23 -32.76 1.30
CA GLN A 29 7.34 -31.33 1.59
C GLN A 29 6.15 -30.56 1.04
N LYS A 30 5.63 -30.91 -0.15
CA LYS A 30 4.42 -30.32 -0.73
C LYS A 30 3.20 -30.55 0.18
N VAL A 31 3.03 -31.77 0.70
CA VAL A 31 1.92 -32.08 1.64
C VAL A 31 2.00 -31.21 2.90
N LEU A 32 3.18 -31.09 3.50
CA LEU A 32 3.38 -30.25 4.69
C LEU A 32 3.14 -28.77 4.40
N LEU A 33 3.61 -28.28 3.27
CA LEU A 33 3.43 -26.88 2.87
C LEU A 33 1.96 -26.55 2.60
N LYS A 34 1.23 -27.44 1.90
CA LYS A 34 -0.22 -27.30 1.68
C LYS A 34 -0.97 -27.24 3.01
N ALA A 35 -0.67 -28.12 3.95
CA ALA A 35 -1.29 -28.14 5.26
C ALA A 35 -1.02 -26.85 6.06
N LEU A 36 0.22 -26.30 5.97
CA LEU A 36 0.58 -25.04 6.59
C LEU A 36 -0.17 -23.86 5.96
N LEU A 37 -0.17 -23.73 4.62
CA LEU A 37 -0.83 -22.63 3.92
C LEU A 37 -2.34 -22.66 4.13
N LYS A 38 -2.98 -23.84 4.09
CA LYS A 38 -4.43 -23.99 4.39
C LYS A 38 -4.79 -23.61 5.81
N ARG A 39 -3.91 -23.85 6.80
CA ARG A 39 -4.12 -23.36 8.16
C ARG A 39 -4.17 -21.83 8.25
N HIS A 40 -3.49 -21.15 7.34
CA HIS A 40 -3.40 -19.69 7.28
C HIS A 40 -4.07 -19.12 6.03
N GLU A 41 -5.09 -19.80 5.50
CA GLU A 41 -5.76 -19.44 4.25
C GLU A 41 -6.32 -18.01 4.25
N LEU A 42 -6.75 -17.51 5.40
CA LEU A 42 -7.20 -16.12 5.56
C LEU A 42 -6.14 -15.06 5.21
N LEU A 43 -4.86 -15.41 5.19
CA LEU A 43 -3.80 -14.50 4.74
C LEU A 43 -3.73 -14.37 3.20
N PHE A 44 -4.42 -15.27 2.49
CA PHE A 44 -4.39 -15.40 1.03
C PHE A 44 -5.78 -15.25 0.40
N ASP A 45 -6.76 -14.72 1.14
CA ASP A 45 -8.15 -14.61 0.69
C ASP A 45 -8.39 -13.46 -0.32
N GLY A 46 -7.37 -12.71 -0.67
CA GLY A 46 -7.43 -11.58 -1.60
C GLY A 46 -8.01 -10.31 -0.99
N THR A 47 -8.36 -10.30 0.28
CA THR A 47 -8.84 -9.09 0.97
C THR A 47 -7.68 -8.23 1.48
N LEU A 48 -7.97 -6.96 1.71
CA LEU A 48 -7.02 -6.06 2.36
C LEU A 48 -6.91 -6.45 3.85
N GLY A 49 -5.70 -6.75 4.31
CA GLY A 49 -5.45 -7.03 5.72
C GLY A 49 -5.63 -5.80 6.60
N GLU A 50 -5.77 -6.03 7.90
CA GLU A 50 -5.83 -4.97 8.90
C GLU A 50 -4.75 -5.20 9.97
N TRP A 51 -3.90 -4.20 10.13
CA TRP A 51 -2.92 -4.18 11.21
C TRP A 51 -3.61 -4.00 12.55
N LYS A 52 -3.42 -4.95 13.47
CA LYS A 52 -4.07 -4.96 14.80
C LYS A 52 -3.41 -4.05 15.85
N GLY A 53 -2.45 -3.23 15.45
CA GLY A 53 -1.83 -2.23 16.33
C GLY A 53 -2.66 -0.95 16.43
N ASP A 54 -2.21 -0.01 17.26
CA ASP A 54 -2.84 1.29 17.38
C ASP A 54 -2.81 2.06 16.05
N PRO A 55 -3.85 2.85 15.75
CA PRO A 55 -3.86 3.72 14.59
C PRO A 55 -2.65 4.68 14.58
N ILE A 56 -2.05 4.86 13.42
CA ILE A 56 -0.92 5.78 13.27
C ILE A 56 -1.38 7.23 13.42
N ASP A 57 -0.72 7.92 14.31
CA ASP A 57 -0.91 9.34 14.57
C ASP A 57 0.26 10.15 14.00
N ILE A 58 0.03 10.83 12.87
CA ILE A 58 1.03 11.63 12.18
C ILE A 58 1.09 13.01 12.85
N LYS A 59 2.15 13.27 13.59
CA LYS A 59 2.35 14.56 14.25
C LYS A 59 2.96 15.59 13.30
N LEU A 60 2.38 16.79 13.30
CA LEU A 60 2.91 17.92 12.55
C LEU A 60 3.89 18.74 13.41
N LYS A 61 4.78 19.48 12.74
CA LYS A 61 5.64 20.48 13.37
C LYS A 61 4.81 21.66 13.87
N GLU A 62 5.33 22.36 14.87
CA GLU A 62 4.72 23.60 15.35
C GLU A 62 4.61 24.62 14.22
N GLY A 63 3.47 25.32 14.15
CA GLY A 63 3.18 26.29 13.09
C GLY A 63 2.80 25.68 11.73
N ALA A 64 2.62 24.36 11.62
CA ALA A 64 2.11 23.75 10.41
C ALA A 64 0.66 24.20 10.14
N THR A 65 0.39 24.63 8.93
CA THR A 65 -0.94 25.09 8.50
C THR A 65 -1.50 24.20 7.40
N PRO A 66 -2.81 24.07 7.30
CA PRO A 66 -3.44 23.34 6.21
C PRO A 66 -2.93 23.77 4.83
N TYR A 67 -2.76 22.81 3.97
CA TYR A 67 -2.24 22.98 2.63
C TYR A 67 -3.20 22.36 1.62
N TYR A 68 -3.52 23.13 0.61
CA TYR A 68 -4.38 22.72 -0.48
C TYR A 68 -3.74 23.03 -1.82
N ARG A 69 -3.83 22.09 -2.76
CA ARG A 69 -3.60 22.32 -4.19
C ARG A 69 -4.77 21.76 -5.00
N PRO A 70 -5.15 22.45 -6.08
CA PRO A 70 -6.14 21.92 -7.01
C PRO A 70 -5.66 20.63 -7.64
N PRO A 71 -6.57 19.77 -8.11
CA PRO A 71 -6.21 18.52 -8.77
C PRO A 71 -5.34 18.78 -10.01
N MET A 72 -4.42 17.87 -10.26
CA MET A 72 -3.60 17.92 -11.48
C MET A 72 -4.45 17.53 -12.69
N LYS A 73 -4.15 18.12 -13.84
CA LYS A 73 -4.80 17.75 -15.11
C LYS A 73 -4.44 16.30 -15.45
N VAL A 74 -5.45 15.52 -15.72
CA VAL A 74 -5.31 14.12 -16.17
C VAL A 74 -5.50 14.10 -17.69
N PRO A 75 -4.59 13.47 -18.45
CA PRO A 75 -4.82 13.26 -19.87
C PRO A 75 -6.10 12.46 -20.09
N HIS A 76 -6.94 12.88 -21.04
CA HIS A 76 -8.26 12.28 -21.29
C HIS A 76 -8.19 10.75 -21.52
N ILE A 77 -7.15 10.29 -22.20
CA ILE A 77 -6.90 8.86 -22.45
C ILE A 77 -6.79 8.02 -21.17
N HIS A 78 -6.42 8.64 -20.03
CA HIS A 78 -6.22 7.95 -18.75
C HIS A 78 -7.30 8.24 -17.72
N GLU A 79 -8.26 9.12 -18.04
CA GLU A 79 -9.27 9.58 -17.07
C GLU A 79 -10.14 8.43 -16.57
N ALA A 80 -10.60 7.56 -17.48
CA ALA A 80 -11.43 6.40 -17.13
C ALA A 80 -10.68 5.42 -16.21
N THR A 81 -9.40 5.16 -16.51
CA THR A 81 -8.57 4.26 -15.69
C THR A 81 -8.30 4.86 -14.32
N PHE A 82 -8.01 6.16 -14.25
CA PHE A 82 -7.81 6.87 -12.97
C PHE A 82 -9.08 6.84 -12.12
N LYS A 83 -10.24 7.08 -12.73
CA LYS A 83 -11.53 7.00 -12.03
C LYS A 83 -11.79 5.59 -11.49
N LYS A 84 -11.53 4.57 -12.28
CA LYS A 84 -11.66 3.17 -11.87
C LYS A 84 -10.80 2.83 -10.67
N ASP A 85 -9.54 3.27 -10.65
CA ASP A 85 -8.64 3.04 -9.51
C ASP A 85 -9.08 3.81 -8.26
N LEU A 86 -9.56 5.05 -8.42
CA LEU A 86 -10.13 5.82 -7.32
C LEU A 86 -11.36 5.11 -6.72
N ASP A 87 -12.30 4.68 -7.56
CA ASP A 87 -13.51 3.99 -7.11
C ASP A 87 -13.18 2.67 -6.41
N ARG A 88 -12.16 1.95 -6.90
CA ARG A 88 -11.65 0.75 -6.26
C ARG A 88 -11.12 1.06 -4.85
N LEU A 89 -10.30 2.09 -4.69
CA LEU A 89 -9.77 2.48 -3.37
C LEU A 89 -10.88 2.91 -2.41
N VAL A 90 -11.95 3.52 -2.92
CA VAL A 90 -13.13 3.83 -2.12
C VAL A 90 -13.91 2.56 -1.75
N SER A 91 -14.10 1.63 -2.69
CA SER A 91 -14.86 0.39 -2.44
C SER A 91 -14.20 -0.53 -1.42
N ILE A 92 -12.86 -0.57 -1.36
CA ILE A 92 -12.11 -1.35 -0.36
C ILE A 92 -11.84 -0.57 0.93
N GLY A 93 -12.44 0.63 1.10
CA GLY A 93 -12.37 1.41 2.34
C GLY A 93 -11.06 2.18 2.56
N VAL A 94 -10.12 2.18 1.63
CA VAL A 94 -8.86 2.92 1.73
C VAL A 94 -9.09 4.43 1.66
N LEU A 95 -10.03 4.86 0.83
CA LEU A 95 -10.40 6.27 0.66
C LEU A 95 -11.87 6.51 1.05
N THR A 96 -12.14 7.65 1.66
CA THR A 96 -13.49 8.14 1.92
C THR A 96 -13.64 9.55 1.35
N LYS A 97 -14.77 9.82 0.67
CA LYS A 97 -15.05 11.16 0.12
C LYS A 97 -15.20 12.18 1.26
N LYS A 98 -14.43 13.26 1.23
CA LYS A 98 -14.39 14.28 2.27
C LYS A 98 -14.12 15.68 1.69
N ASN A 99 -15.15 16.32 1.19
CA ASN A 99 -15.01 17.64 0.53
C ASN A 99 -14.77 18.81 1.51
N THR A 100 -14.99 18.61 2.81
CA THR A 100 -14.92 19.65 3.83
C THR A 100 -13.52 19.89 4.40
N SER A 101 -12.55 19.01 4.09
CA SER A 101 -11.19 19.16 4.61
C SER A 101 -10.51 20.43 4.08
N GLU A 102 -9.75 21.11 4.94
CA GLU A 102 -8.88 22.22 4.55
C GLU A 102 -7.58 21.73 3.88
N TRP A 103 -7.25 20.44 4.05
CA TRP A 103 -6.11 19.80 3.41
C TRP A 103 -6.45 19.30 2.01
N GLY A 104 -5.42 19.16 1.17
CA GLY A 104 -5.63 18.63 -0.17
C GLY A 104 -4.32 18.48 -0.94
N ALA A 105 -3.72 17.30 -0.89
CA ALA A 105 -2.56 16.95 -1.71
C ALA A 105 -3.02 16.54 -3.12
N PRO A 106 -2.42 17.04 -4.21
CA PRO A 106 -2.84 16.71 -5.56
C PRO A 106 -2.48 15.27 -5.90
N SER A 107 -3.44 14.55 -6.47
CA SER A 107 -3.22 13.21 -7.00
C SER A 107 -3.18 13.23 -8.52
N PHE A 108 -2.36 12.34 -9.07
CA PHE A 108 -2.16 12.18 -10.50
C PHE A 108 -1.85 10.72 -10.81
N ILE A 109 -1.74 10.42 -12.09
CA ILE A 109 -1.38 9.08 -12.55
C ILE A 109 -0.04 9.09 -13.26
N VAL A 110 0.68 8.00 -13.13
CA VAL A 110 1.91 7.73 -13.86
C VAL A 110 1.66 6.51 -14.76
N PRO A 111 1.71 6.66 -16.09
CA PRO A 111 1.58 5.53 -17.00
C PRO A 111 2.70 4.52 -16.77
N LYS A 112 2.36 3.23 -16.79
CA LYS A 112 3.31 2.13 -16.76
C LYS A 112 3.58 1.62 -18.17
N LYS A 113 4.68 0.89 -18.34
CA LYS A 113 5.07 0.30 -19.64
C LYS A 113 4.09 -0.75 -20.17
N ASP A 114 3.32 -1.37 -19.29
CA ASP A 114 2.31 -2.38 -19.60
C ASP A 114 0.94 -1.79 -19.99
N GLY A 115 0.84 -0.46 -20.11
CA GLY A 115 -0.41 0.25 -20.44
C GLY A 115 -1.31 0.52 -19.22
N THR A 116 -0.98 0.02 -18.04
CA THR A 116 -1.68 0.36 -16.81
C THR A 116 -1.19 1.70 -16.25
N VAL A 117 -1.87 2.23 -15.23
CA VAL A 117 -1.48 3.47 -14.57
C VAL A 117 -1.23 3.22 -13.09
N ARG A 118 -0.35 4.01 -12.50
CA ARG A 118 -0.15 4.06 -11.06
C ARG A 118 -0.82 5.32 -10.51
N PHE A 119 -1.70 5.15 -9.55
CA PHE A 119 -2.24 6.25 -8.75
C PHE A 119 -1.14 6.78 -7.82
N VAL A 120 -0.84 8.06 -7.88
CA VAL A 120 0.21 8.70 -7.09
C VAL A 120 -0.34 9.98 -6.46
N THR A 121 0.02 10.23 -5.22
CA THR A 121 -0.29 11.48 -4.51
C THR A 121 1.01 12.24 -4.18
N ASP A 122 1.02 13.53 -4.39
CA ASP A 122 2.15 14.39 -4.06
C ASP A 122 2.08 14.85 -2.60
N PHE A 123 2.61 14.05 -1.70
CA PHE A 123 2.71 14.38 -0.27
C PHE A 123 3.98 15.15 0.12
N ARG A 124 4.81 15.60 -0.83
CA ARG A 124 6.08 16.29 -0.51
C ARG A 124 5.88 17.50 0.40
N LYS A 125 4.83 18.29 0.19
CA LYS A 125 4.53 19.43 1.05
C LYS A 125 4.09 18.99 2.45
N LEU A 126 3.21 18.00 2.55
CA LEU A 126 2.83 17.40 3.84
C LEU A 126 4.07 16.84 4.55
N ASN A 127 4.89 16.07 3.87
CA ASN A 127 6.12 15.48 4.43
C ASN A 127 7.09 16.51 4.99
N SER A 128 7.15 17.73 4.43
CA SER A 128 7.97 18.81 4.96
C SER A 128 7.46 19.34 6.33
N MET A 129 6.19 19.14 6.62
CA MET A 129 5.52 19.57 7.84
C MET A 129 5.41 18.48 8.92
N ILE A 130 5.64 17.22 8.58
CA ILE A 130 5.60 16.10 9.53
C ILE A 130 6.80 16.18 10.49
N LYS A 131 6.52 16.02 11.78
CA LYS A 131 7.53 15.82 12.81
C LYS A 131 8.06 14.39 12.70
N ARG A 132 9.28 14.24 12.17
CA ARG A 132 9.90 12.93 12.00
C ARG A 132 10.50 12.41 13.30
N ASN A 133 10.23 11.17 13.62
CA ASN A 133 10.93 10.43 14.67
C ASN A 133 11.95 9.51 13.96
N PRO A 134 13.27 9.79 14.07
CA PRO A 134 14.28 8.95 13.46
C PRO A 134 14.28 7.57 14.13
N TYR A 135 14.21 6.53 13.33
CA TYR A 135 14.35 5.15 13.76
C TYR A 135 15.64 4.58 13.16
N PRO A 136 16.53 3.95 13.97
CA PRO A 136 17.77 3.39 13.48
C PRO A 136 17.49 2.12 12.64
N ILE A 137 17.34 2.30 11.34
CA ILE A 137 17.20 1.17 10.42
C ILE A 137 18.60 0.60 10.18
N PRO A 138 18.83 -0.71 10.42
CA PRO A 138 20.13 -1.33 10.14
C PRO A 138 20.49 -1.23 8.66
N HIS A 139 21.77 -1.11 8.36
CA HIS A 139 22.23 -1.17 6.97
C HIS A 139 21.99 -2.56 6.39
N ILE A 140 21.46 -2.63 5.18
CA ILE A 140 21.15 -3.90 4.48
C ILE A 140 22.37 -4.80 4.42
N ARG A 141 23.57 -4.24 4.16
CA ARG A 141 24.82 -4.98 4.15
C ARG A 141 25.12 -5.69 5.47
N ASP A 142 24.92 -4.99 6.60
CA ASP A 142 25.17 -5.55 7.92
C ASP A 142 24.16 -6.66 8.26
N MET A 143 22.92 -6.49 7.80
CA MET A 143 21.89 -7.53 7.92
C MET A 143 22.27 -8.78 7.13
N LEU A 144 22.69 -8.60 5.86
CA LEU A 144 23.10 -9.72 4.99
C LEU A 144 24.32 -10.47 5.55
N LEU A 145 25.29 -9.76 6.17
CA LEU A 145 26.44 -10.40 6.80
C LEU A 145 26.04 -11.22 8.05
N LYS A 146 24.96 -10.88 8.73
CA LYS A 146 24.44 -11.67 9.87
C LYS A 146 23.66 -12.91 9.41
N VAL A 147 23.15 -12.93 8.19
CA VAL A 147 22.38 -14.03 7.62
C VAL A 147 23.34 -14.95 6.85
N SER A 148 24.36 -15.47 7.51
CA SER A 148 25.29 -16.44 6.94
C SER A 148 24.87 -17.87 7.30
N ASN A 149 25.16 -18.82 6.40
CA ASN A 149 24.97 -20.28 6.61
C ASN A 149 23.51 -20.77 6.67
N PHE A 150 22.53 -20.04 6.09
CA PHE A 150 21.18 -20.60 5.95
C PHE A 150 21.10 -21.58 4.78
N GLN A 151 20.35 -22.65 4.96
CA GLN A 151 20.05 -23.63 3.91
C GLN A 151 18.74 -23.33 3.18
N TYR A 152 17.80 -22.66 3.87
CA TYR A 152 16.49 -22.33 3.35
C TYR A 152 16.17 -20.87 3.62
N ALA A 153 15.50 -20.23 2.69
CA ALA A 153 15.00 -18.88 2.84
C ALA A 153 13.57 -18.77 2.30
N THR A 154 12.71 -18.07 3.02
CA THR A 154 11.36 -17.74 2.57
C THR A 154 11.25 -16.23 2.46
N SER A 155 10.75 -15.74 1.33
CA SER A 155 10.44 -14.33 1.13
C SER A 155 8.93 -14.13 1.19
N LEU A 156 8.50 -13.23 2.06
CA LEU A 156 7.11 -12.81 2.19
C LEU A 156 6.98 -11.35 1.77
N ASP A 157 5.99 -11.06 0.94
CA ASP A 157 5.65 -9.71 0.53
C ASP A 157 4.21 -9.40 0.90
N LEU A 158 3.98 -8.26 1.58
CA LEU A 158 2.65 -7.84 1.97
C LEU A 158 2.00 -7.06 0.83
N VAL A 159 0.89 -7.56 0.35
CA VAL A 159 0.06 -6.88 -0.63
C VAL A 159 -0.44 -5.57 -0.03
N MET A 160 -0.13 -4.45 -0.69
CA MET A 160 -0.51 -3.10 -0.24
C MET A 160 -0.22 -2.84 1.25
N GLY A 161 0.95 -3.25 1.75
CA GLY A 161 1.31 -3.26 3.17
C GLY A 161 1.02 -1.95 3.91
N PHE A 162 1.16 -0.80 3.25
CA PHE A 162 0.81 0.51 3.84
C PHE A 162 -0.70 0.64 4.11
N TYR A 163 -1.55 0.14 3.23
CA TYR A 163 -3.01 0.21 3.39
C TYR A 163 -3.56 -0.74 4.45
N ASN A 164 -2.73 -1.61 5.02
CA ASN A 164 -3.12 -2.43 6.17
C ASN A 164 -3.06 -1.64 7.49
N ILE A 165 -2.49 -0.44 7.50
CA ILE A 165 -2.25 0.37 8.69
C ILE A 165 -3.27 1.49 8.76
N THR A 166 -4.11 1.48 9.79
CA THR A 166 -5.15 2.50 10.00
C THR A 166 -4.55 3.81 10.51
N LEU A 167 -5.08 4.94 10.05
CA LEU A 167 -4.75 6.27 10.53
C LEU A 167 -5.69 6.71 11.67
N SER A 168 -5.17 7.52 12.61
CA SER A 168 -6.01 8.28 13.56
C SER A 168 -6.91 9.28 12.81
N GLU A 169 -8.01 9.72 13.41
CA GLU A 169 -8.95 10.66 12.77
C GLU A 169 -8.27 11.97 12.34
N ASP A 170 -7.37 12.51 13.17
CA ASP A 170 -6.58 13.70 12.83
C ASP A 170 -5.64 13.43 11.64
N SER A 171 -5.04 12.25 11.60
CA SER A 171 -4.15 11.86 10.50
C SER A 171 -4.90 11.60 9.20
N LYS A 172 -6.14 11.11 9.25
CA LYS A 172 -7.01 11.03 8.07
C LYS A 172 -7.27 12.39 7.46
N GLU A 173 -7.50 13.41 8.32
CA GLU A 173 -7.76 14.78 7.87
C GLU A 173 -6.59 15.35 7.07
N ILE A 174 -5.36 15.24 7.61
CA ILE A 174 -4.16 15.77 6.95
C ILE A 174 -3.75 14.97 5.71
N CYS A 175 -4.15 13.70 5.62
CA CYS A 175 -3.92 12.84 4.45
C CYS A 175 -5.04 12.96 3.40
N THR A 176 -5.71 14.11 3.33
CA THR A 176 -6.71 14.40 2.30
C THR A 176 -6.06 14.72 0.96
N ILE A 177 -6.64 14.19 -0.10
CA ILE A 177 -6.18 14.35 -1.48
C ILE A 177 -7.20 15.07 -2.35
N THR A 178 -6.72 15.69 -3.41
CA THR A 178 -7.54 16.32 -4.45
C THR A 178 -7.49 15.53 -5.74
N THR A 179 -8.66 15.30 -6.31
CA THR A 179 -8.86 14.62 -7.59
C THR A 179 -9.82 15.43 -8.45
N PRO A 180 -9.93 15.19 -9.77
CA PRO A 180 -10.93 15.85 -10.61
C PRO A 180 -12.39 15.63 -10.14
N TRP A 181 -12.64 14.58 -9.34
CA TRP A 181 -13.98 14.21 -8.84
C TRP A 181 -14.24 14.63 -7.38
N GLY A 182 -13.35 15.41 -6.79
CA GLY A 182 -13.50 15.92 -5.44
C GLY A 182 -12.35 15.56 -4.51
N LYS A 183 -12.55 15.77 -3.23
CA LYS A 183 -11.59 15.46 -2.18
C LYS A 183 -11.90 14.10 -1.54
N TYR A 184 -10.83 13.39 -1.18
CA TYR A 184 -10.92 12.10 -0.50
C TYR A 184 -9.86 12.05 0.60
N SER A 185 -10.23 11.55 1.77
CA SER A 185 -9.30 11.28 2.87
C SER A 185 -8.86 9.83 2.86
N TYR A 186 -7.59 9.57 3.11
CA TYR A 186 -7.10 8.24 3.38
C TYR A 186 -7.52 7.77 4.77
N ASN A 187 -8.11 6.59 4.88
CA ASN A 187 -8.40 5.92 6.15
C ASN A 187 -7.19 5.11 6.63
N GLN A 188 -6.38 4.65 5.71
CA GLN A 188 -5.15 3.91 5.91
C GLN A 188 -3.94 4.74 5.52
N LEU A 189 -2.75 4.32 5.98
CA LEU A 189 -1.49 5.00 5.70
C LEU A 189 -1.21 5.06 4.19
N PRO A 190 -1.17 6.23 3.57
CA PRO A 190 -0.89 6.32 2.14
C PRO A 190 0.59 6.09 1.83
N MET A 191 0.85 5.54 0.66
CA MET A 191 2.22 5.48 0.15
C MET A 191 2.77 6.89 -0.10
N GLY A 192 3.96 7.17 0.42
CA GLY A 192 4.65 8.43 0.20
C GLY A 192 4.56 9.44 1.35
N VAL A 193 3.89 9.09 2.44
CA VAL A 193 3.93 9.84 3.71
C VAL A 193 5.05 9.34 4.59
#